data_4a978c01e04bf54fd36a5029d6202d75
#
_entry.id   4a978c01e04bf54fd36a5029d6202d75
#
_cell.length_a   1.000
_cell.length_b   1.000
_cell.length_c   1.000
_cell.angle_alpha   90.00
_cell.angle_beta   90.00
_cell.angle_gamma   90.00
#
_symmetry.space_group_name_H-M   'P 1'
#
loop_
_entity.id
_entity.type
_entity.pdbx_description
1 polymer ?
#
loop_
_entity_poly.entity_id
_entity_poly.type
_entity_poly.pdbx_seq_one_letter_code
_entity_poly.pdbx_strand_id
1 'polypeptide(L)'
;MTQWYPKLCEYDFEGWHPNPYIAREFHGVWGDFDVKITLGKNYILGGSGYLQNPNEVGYGYEAPGTKIKRKGKTLTWHFIAPQVHDFTWAADPEYLHDVVQMEDGPTLHFLYKNNPEILENWKKLQPKTEETMRFLSNNIGKYPYKQYSVIQGGDGGMEYAMCTLITGERKFPSLVGVTVHEM
;
A
#
# COMPACT_ATOMS: atom_id res chain seq x y z
N MET A 1 4.57 -8.10 1.43
CA MET A 1 4.38 -9.07 2.54
C MET A 1 2.94 -9.04 2.97
N THR A 2 2.26 -10.11 2.69
CA THR A 2 0.87 -10.34 3.05
C THR A 2 0.81 -11.58 3.94
N GLN A 3 -0.21 -11.71 4.78
CA GLN A 3 -0.35 -12.86 5.69
C GLN A 3 0.94 -13.14 6.51
N TRP A 4 1.62 -12.06 6.96
CA TRP A 4 2.96 -12.11 7.57
C TRP A 4 2.95 -12.16 9.10
N TYR A 5 1.79 -12.00 9.71
CA TYR A 5 1.59 -12.08 11.16
C TYR A 5 0.47 -13.08 11.48
N PRO A 6 0.45 -13.67 12.69
CA PRO A 6 -0.65 -14.52 13.12
C PRO A 6 -1.95 -13.74 13.18
N LYS A 7 -2.98 -14.23 12.49
CA LYS A 7 -4.33 -13.64 12.52
C LYS A 7 -5.23 -14.47 13.42
N LEU A 8 -6.13 -13.79 14.13
CA LEU A 8 -7.18 -14.45 14.85
C LEU A 8 -8.18 -15.05 13.85
N CYS A 9 -8.54 -16.32 14.04
CA CYS A 9 -9.58 -16.95 13.24
C CYS A 9 -10.94 -16.33 13.54
N GLU A 10 -11.87 -16.45 12.61
CA GLU A 10 -13.27 -16.17 12.87
C GLU A 10 -13.80 -17.08 13.98
N TYR A 11 -14.68 -16.52 14.81
CA TYR A 11 -15.39 -17.27 15.86
C TYR A 11 -16.87 -16.90 15.83
N ASP A 12 -17.73 -17.90 15.74
CA ASP A 12 -19.16 -17.72 15.76
C ASP A 12 -19.85 -18.80 16.63
N PHE A 13 -21.14 -19.04 16.41
CA PHE A 13 -21.94 -20.05 17.15
C PHE A 13 -21.51 -21.50 16.87
N GLU A 14 -20.78 -21.76 15.79
CA GLU A 14 -20.19 -23.07 15.47
C GLU A 14 -18.78 -23.24 16.05
N GLY A 15 -18.17 -22.16 16.56
CA GLY A 15 -16.85 -22.15 17.17
C GLY A 15 -15.79 -21.48 16.30
N TRP A 16 -14.54 -21.92 16.41
CA TRP A 16 -13.41 -21.38 15.66
C TRP A 16 -13.34 -21.94 14.25
N HIS A 17 -13.14 -21.06 13.26
CA HIS A 17 -12.97 -21.39 11.85
C HIS A 17 -11.50 -21.24 11.39
N PRO A 18 -10.60 -22.21 11.69
CA PRO A 18 -9.21 -22.16 11.28
C PRO A 18 -9.04 -22.59 9.81
N ASN A 19 -9.75 -21.92 8.91
CA ASN A 19 -9.76 -22.25 7.50
C ASN A 19 -8.40 -21.92 6.87
N PRO A 20 -7.88 -22.78 5.96
CA PRO A 20 -6.67 -22.47 5.25
C PRO A 20 -6.86 -21.28 4.29
N TYR A 21 -5.78 -20.53 4.04
CA TYR A 21 -5.78 -19.46 3.04
C TYR A 21 -5.87 -20.07 1.62
N ILE A 22 -7.08 -20.07 1.06
CA ILE A 22 -7.38 -20.62 -0.26
C ILE A 22 -8.05 -19.53 -1.10
N ALA A 23 -7.63 -19.39 -2.36
CA ALA A 23 -8.17 -18.40 -3.31
C ALA A 23 -8.15 -16.95 -2.78
N ARG A 24 -7.16 -16.64 -1.93
CA ARG A 24 -6.90 -15.32 -1.32
C ARG A 24 -7.97 -14.83 -0.35
N GLU A 25 -8.86 -15.71 0.07
CA GLU A 25 -9.86 -15.41 1.08
C GLU A 25 -9.27 -15.53 2.49
N PHE A 26 -9.56 -14.57 3.34
CA PHE A 26 -9.15 -14.60 4.75
C PHE A 26 -10.05 -13.73 5.62
N HIS A 27 -10.15 -14.11 6.89
CA HIS A 27 -10.82 -13.31 7.90
C HIS A 27 -9.84 -12.27 8.48
N GLY A 28 -10.26 -11.01 8.55
CA GLY A 28 -9.49 -9.92 9.15
C GLY A 28 -10.23 -9.31 10.33
N VAL A 29 -9.64 -9.35 11.51
CA VAL A 29 -10.19 -8.73 12.71
C VAL A 29 -9.85 -7.26 12.73
N TRP A 30 -10.85 -6.40 12.87
CA TRP A 30 -10.67 -4.95 12.98
C TRP A 30 -9.88 -4.57 14.22
N GLY A 31 -8.92 -3.68 14.05
CA GLY A 31 -8.08 -3.18 15.14
C GLY A 31 -7.18 -2.03 14.72
N ASP A 32 -6.36 -1.61 15.65
CA ASP A 32 -5.31 -0.61 15.42
C ASP A 32 -3.96 -1.32 15.30
N PHE A 33 -3.18 -0.96 14.29
CA PHE A 33 -1.86 -1.52 14.05
C PHE A 33 -0.78 -0.48 14.31
N ASP A 34 0.19 -0.83 15.17
CA ASP A 34 1.46 -0.12 15.35
C ASP A 34 2.58 -1.02 14.85
N VAL A 35 3.14 -0.69 13.69
CA VAL A 35 4.05 -1.59 12.97
C VAL A 35 5.40 -0.92 12.72
N LYS A 36 6.47 -1.56 13.19
CA LYS A 36 7.85 -1.14 12.95
C LYS A 36 8.57 -2.20 12.11
N ILE A 37 9.06 -1.79 10.95
CA ILE A 37 9.75 -2.65 9.98
C ILE A 37 11.17 -2.14 9.82
N THR A 38 12.14 -2.97 10.16
CA THR A 38 13.57 -2.64 10.01
C THR A 38 14.17 -3.42 8.86
N LEU A 39 14.67 -2.71 7.87
CA LEU A 39 15.27 -3.28 6.65
C LEU A 39 16.62 -2.61 6.34
N GLY A 40 17.34 -3.16 5.37
CA GLY A 40 18.51 -2.49 4.79
C GLY A 40 18.14 -1.08 4.30
N LYS A 41 19.01 -0.11 4.54
CA LYS A 41 18.73 1.32 4.27
C LYS A 41 18.48 1.67 2.80
N ASN A 42 18.74 0.75 1.89
CA ASN A 42 18.50 0.92 0.45
C ASN A 42 17.11 0.47 0.00
N TYR A 43 16.32 -0.16 0.88
CA TYR A 43 14.95 -0.55 0.56
C TYR A 43 14.01 0.66 0.66
N ILE A 44 13.12 0.75 -0.32
CA ILE A 44 11.99 1.68 -0.32
C ILE A 44 10.76 0.86 0.03
N LEU A 45 10.01 1.31 1.03
CA LEU A 45 8.90 0.55 1.58
C LEU A 45 7.61 1.37 1.51
N GLY A 46 6.52 0.70 1.14
CA GLY A 46 5.17 1.22 1.23
C GLY A 46 4.23 0.16 1.81
N GLY A 47 3.07 0.60 2.29
CA GLY A 47 2.11 -0.31 2.89
C GLY A 47 0.88 0.39 3.43
N SER A 48 0.15 -0.34 4.25
CA SER A 48 -0.97 0.16 5.03
C SER A 48 -0.52 1.20 6.06
N GLY A 49 -1.45 2.08 6.45
CA GLY A 49 -1.23 3.02 7.55
C GLY A 49 -0.47 4.29 7.19
N TYR A 50 -0.23 5.08 8.21
CA TYR A 50 0.42 6.39 8.12
C TYR A 50 1.84 6.29 8.63
N LEU A 51 2.82 6.65 7.79
CA LEU A 51 4.22 6.67 8.19
C LEU A 51 4.46 7.79 9.22
N GLN A 52 5.01 7.42 10.38
CA GLN A 52 5.22 8.33 11.51
C GLN A 52 6.56 9.06 11.46
N ASN A 53 7.54 8.50 10.78
CA ASN A 53 8.91 9.03 10.72
C ASN A 53 9.41 9.33 9.29
N PRO A 54 8.62 10.06 8.47
CA PRO A 54 8.96 10.32 7.07
C PRO A 54 10.29 11.06 6.89
N ASN A 55 10.60 11.99 7.80
CA ASN A 55 11.84 12.79 7.75
C ASN A 55 13.10 12.02 8.20
N GLU A 56 12.93 10.81 8.73
CA GLU A 56 14.04 9.91 9.07
C GLU A 56 14.35 8.95 7.94
N VAL A 57 13.31 8.38 7.33
CA VAL A 57 13.47 7.39 6.26
C VAL A 57 13.65 8.02 4.88
N GLY A 58 12.92 9.07 4.56
CA GLY A 58 12.98 9.74 3.26
C GLY A 58 12.27 8.98 2.16
N TYR A 59 12.91 8.86 0.99
CA TYR A 59 12.40 8.14 -0.18
C TYR A 59 11.08 8.70 -0.74
N GLY A 60 10.88 10.04 -0.68
CA GLY A 60 9.68 10.70 -1.19
C GLY A 60 8.56 10.87 -0.15
N TYR A 61 8.75 10.38 1.07
CA TYR A 61 7.83 10.61 2.17
C TYR A 61 8.12 11.89 2.97
N GLU A 62 9.37 12.37 2.92
CA GLU A 62 9.82 13.51 3.67
C GLU A 62 9.16 14.82 3.24
N ALA A 63 9.04 15.74 4.17
CA ALA A 63 8.58 17.10 3.85
C ALA A 63 9.47 17.78 2.81
N PRO A 64 8.92 18.57 1.87
CA PRO A 64 9.67 19.26 0.84
C PRO A 64 10.86 20.06 1.42
N GLY A 65 12.03 19.90 0.81
CA GLY A 65 13.26 20.58 1.23
C GLY A 65 14.00 19.93 2.41
N THR A 66 13.47 18.85 2.98
CA THR A 66 14.15 18.11 4.06
C THR A 66 15.37 17.36 3.53
N LYS A 67 16.51 17.56 4.17
CA LYS A 67 17.74 16.80 3.85
C LYS A 67 17.84 15.56 4.71
N ILE A 68 17.62 14.40 4.12
CA ILE A 68 17.67 13.13 4.82
C ILE A 68 19.11 12.62 4.97
N LYS A 69 19.51 12.33 6.20
CA LYS A 69 20.81 11.70 6.52
C LYS A 69 20.60 10.30 7.08
N ARG A 70 20.60 9.28 6.22
CA ARG A 70 20.46 7.87 6.61
C ARG A 70 21.77 7.34 7.17
N LYS A 71 21.85 7.26 8.50
CA LYS A 71 23.01 6.69 9.21
C LYS A 71 22.82 5.16 9.35
N GLY A 72 23.95 4.46 9.55
CA GLY A 72 23.92 3.00 9.75
C GLY A 72 23.70 2.19 8.47
N LYS A 73 23.39 0.92 8.66
CA LYS A 73 23.12 -0.07 7.58
C LYS A 73 21.63 -0.33 7.35
N THR A 74 20.79 -0.03 8.32
CA THR A 74 19.36 -0.28 8.33
C THR A 74 18.58 1.00 8.57
N LEU A 75 17.30 1.00 8.20
CA LEU A 75 16.29 1.99 8.56
C LEU A 75 15.10 1.27 9.19
N THR A 76 14.45 1.93 10.14
CA THR A 76 13.19 1.48 10.72
C THR A 76 12.06 2.36 10.22
N TRP A 77 11.08 1.76 9.59
CA TRP A 77 9.85 2.37 9.13
C TRP A 77 8.79 2.14 10.20
N HIS A 78 8.13 3.20 10.66
CA HIS A 78 7.10 3.13 11.70
C HIS A 78 5.76 3.58 11.14
N PHE A 79 4.79 2.66 11.07
CA PHE A 79 3.44 2.92 10.58
C PHE A 79 2.40 2.76 11.68
N ILE A 80 1.40 3.64 11.66
CA ILE A 80 0.18 3.51 12.45
C ILE A 80 -1.00 3.36 11.48
N ALA A 81 -1.76 2.28 11.61
CA ALA A 81 -2.96 2.05 10.82
C ALA A 81 -4.17 1.86 11.75
N PRO A 82 -4.95 2.92 12.01
CA PRO A 82 -6.09 2.84 12.89
C PRO A 82 -7.31 2.24 12.18
N GLN A 83 -8.06 1.44 12.92
CA GLN A 83 -9.36 0.91 12.49
C GLN A 83 -9.31 0.23 11.11
N VAL A 84 -8.42 -0.74 10.97
CA VAL A 84 -8.27 -1.57 9.78
C VAL A 84 -8.38 -3.05 10.12
N HIS A 85 -8.71 -3.87 9.15
CA HIS A 85 -8.89 -5.31 9.33
C HIS A 85 -7.65 -6.12 8.90
N ASP A 86 -6.64 -5.47 8.35
CA ASP A 86 -5.37 -6.09 7.96
C ASP A 86 -4.27 -5.03 7.81
N PHE A 87 -3.02 -5.49 7.78
CA PHE A 87 -1.85 -4.67 7.49
C PHE A 87 -0.95 -5.38 6.50
N THR A 88 -0.73 -4.77 5.35
CA THR A 88 0.20 -5.26 4.32
C THR A 88 1.30 -4.25 4.03
N TRP A 89 2.42 -4.72 3.50
CA TRP A 89 3.53 -3.89 3.09
C TRP A 89 4.37 -4.58 2.00
N ALA A 90 5.06 -3.78 1.21
CA ALA A 90 6.08 -4.28 0.30
C ALA A 90 7.32 -3.39 0.33
N ALA A 91 8.46 -3.95 0.02
CA ALA A 91 9.72 -3.22 -0.03
C ALA A 91 10.63 -3.79 -1.12
N ASP A 92 11.26 -2.89 -1.86
CA ASP A 92 12.22 -3.26 -2.90
C ASP A 92 13.28 -2.14 -3.01
N PRO A 93 14.57 -2.45 -3.19
CA PRO A 93 15.61 -1.42 -3.36
C PRO A 93 15.53 -0.72 -4.73
N GLU A 94 14.78 -1.30 -5.69
CA GLU A 94 14.59 -0.75 -7.03
C GLU A 94 13.26 -0.02 -7.21
N TYR A 95 12.46 0.14 -6.15
CA TYR A 95 11.24 0.93 -6.25
C TYR A 95 11.52 2.40 -6.54
N LEU A 96 10.70 2.96 -7.41
CA LEU A 96 10.40 4.38 -7.44
C LEU A 96 9.20 4.64 -6.55
N HIS A 97 9.13 5.83 -5.99
CA HIS A 97 8.00 6.28 -5.20
C HIS A 97 7.51 7.63 -5.72
N ASP A 98 6.32 7.61 -6.30
CA ASP A 98 5.62 8.82 -6.71
C ASP A 98 4.47 9.10 -5.74
N VAL A 99 4.20 10.38 -5.53
CA VAL A 99 3.15 10.85 -4.62
C VAL A 99 2.24 11.82 -5.35
N VAL A 100 0.93 11.59 -5.24
CA VAL A 100 -0.11 12.49 -5.75
C VAL A 100 -0.97 12.92 -4.57
N GLN A 101 -0.97 14.21 -4.27
CA GLN A 101 -1.87 14.76 -3.27
C GLN A 101 -3.18 15.15 -3.92
N MET A 102 -4.25 14.46 -3.58
CA MET A 102 -5.59 14.84 -4.03
C MET A 102 -6.07 16.08 -3.28
N GLU A 103 -6.75 16.98 -3.97
CA GLU A 103 -7.29 18.22 -3.37
C GLU A 103 -8.31 17.93 -2.27
N ASP A 104 -9.28 17.03 -2.57
CA ASP A 104 -10.37 16.63 -1.67
C ASP A 104 -10.33 15.12 -1.35
N GLY A 105 -9.16 14.55 -1.15
CA GLY A 105 -9.03 13.11 -0.96
C GLY A 105 -7.73 12.71 -0.27
N PRO A 106 -7.42 11.41 -0.30
CA PRO A 106 -6.19 10.90 0.28
C PRO A 106 -4.93 11.32 -0.49
N THR A 107 -3.79 11.21 0.17
CA THR A 107 -2.52 11.15 -0.52
C THR A 107 -2.38 9.78 -1.18
N LEU A 108 -2.12 9.74 -2.49
CA LEU A 108 -1.90 8.52 -3.24
C LEU A 108 -0.39 8.26 -3.35
N HIS A 109 0.04 7.08 -2.96
CA HIS A 109 1.41 6.61 -3.07
C HIS A 109 1.51 5.54 -4.15
N PHE A 110 2.45 5.68 -5.08
CA PHE A 110 2.70 4.70 -6.13
C PHE A 110 4.13 4.18 -6.00
N LEU A 111 4.26 2.89 -5.67
CA LEU A 111 5.56 2.24 -5.55
C LEU A 111 5.68 1.15 -6.62
N TYR A 112 6.64 1.31 -7.51
CA TYR A 112 6.83 0.40 -8.63
C TYR A 112 8.30 0.34 -9.05
N LYS A 113 8.69 -0.73 -9.72
CA LYS A 113 10.08 -0.94 -10.12
C LYS A 113 10.55 0.07 -11.15
N ASN A 114 11.80 0.47 -11.03
CA ASN A 114 12.49 1.30 -12.02
C ASN A 114 12.83 0.46 -13.27
N ASN A 115 11.79 0.03 -13.99
CA ASN A 115 11.90 -0.73 -15.23
C ASN A 115 11.36 0.11 -16.39
N PRO A 116 12.19 0.48 -17.39
CA PRO A 116 11.79 1.31 -18.54
C PRO A 116 10.55 0.82 -19.28
N GLU A 117 10.30 -0.49 -19.29
CA GLU A 117 9.15 -1.09 -19.99
C GLU A 117 7.80 -0.77 -19.34
N ILE A 118 7.79 -0.45 -18.06
CA ILE A 118 6.56 -0.20 -17.30
C ILE A 118 6.40 1.24 -16.83
N LEU A 119 7.47 2.05 -16.82
CA LEU A 119 7.47 3.42 -16.26
C LEU A 119 6.34 4.27 -16.82
N GLU A 120 6.16 4.27 -18.13
CA GLU A 120 5.13 5.08 -18.78
C GLU A 120 3.72 4.67 -18.35
N ASN A 121 3.46 3.36 -18.25
CA ASN A 121 2.17 2.84 -17.81
C ASN A 121 1.86 3.24 -16.36
N TRP A 122 2.85 3.16 -15.47
CA TRP A 122 2.70 3.58 -14.07
C TRP A 122 2.49 5.09 -13.91
N LYS A 123 3.16 5.91 -14.73
CA LYS A 123 2.92 7.35 -14.76
C LYS A 123 1.50 7.69 -15.25
N LYS A 124 1.02 7.01 -16.28
CA LYS A 124 -0.34 7.17 -16.80
C LYS A 124 -1.41 6.61 -15.86
N LEU A 125 -1.06 5.65 -15.00
CA LEU A 125 -1.97 5.09 -14.00
C LEU A 125 -2.36 6.12 -12.93
N GLN A 126 -1.44 7.00 -12.54
CA GLN A 126 -1.64 7.94 -11.43
C GLN A 126 -2.90 8.80 -11.58
N PRO A 127 -3.10 9.54 -12.69
CA PRO A 127 -4.33 10.31 -12.89
C PRO A 127 -5.57 9.43 -13.02
N LYS A 128 -5.46 8.19 -13.48
CA LYS A 128 -6.59 7.25 -13.54
C LYS A 128 -7.00 6.74 -12.17
N THR A 129 -6.06 6.52 -11.29
CA THR A 129 -6.32 6.18 -9.88
C THR A 129 -7.00 7.33 -9.15
N GLU A 130 -6.54 8.56 -9.37
CA GLU A 130 -7.17 9.76 -8.83
C GLU A 130 -8.62 9.94 -9.31
N GLU A 131 -8.85 9.79 -10.63
CA GLU A 131 -10.19 9.84 -11.25
C GLU A 131 -11.12 8.77 -10.64
N THR A 132 -10.62 7.54 -10.47
CA THR A 132 -11.38 6.44 -9.87
C THR A 132 -11.72 6.74 -8.41
N MET A 133 -10.77 7.20 -7.60
CA MET A 133 -10.99 7.56 -6.20
C MET A 133 -12.05 8.66 -6.06
N ARG A 134 -12.03 9.65 -6.94
CA ARG A 134 -13.07 10.70 -7.00
C ARG A 134 -14.43 10.12 -7.37
N PHE A 135 -14.47 9.25 -8.37
CA PHE A 135 -15.70 8.60 -8.81
C PHE A 135 -16.33 7.77 -7.68
N LEU A 136 -15.55 6.92 -7.03
CA LEU A 136 -16.00 6.09 -5.92
C LEU A 136 -16.48 6.96 -4.74
N SER A 137 -15.72 7.99 -4.38
CA SER A 137 -16.08 8.90 -3.29
C SER A 137 -17.38 9.67 -3.55
N ASN A 138 -17.67 10.00 -4.79
CA ASN A 138 -18.88 10.77 -5.17
C ASN A 138 -20.11 9.88 -5.33
N ASN A 139 -19.97 8.61 -5.68
CA ASN A 139 -21.08 7.74 -6.06
C ASN A 139 -21.39 6.63 -5.04
N ILE A 140 -20.38 6.21 -4.26
CA ILE A 140 -20.53 5.11 -3.29
C ILE A 140 -20.39 5.62 -1.86
N GLY A 141 -19.28 6.34 -1.58
CA GLY A 141 -19.00 6.86 -0.26
C GLY A 141 -17.60 7.43 -0.16
N LYS A 142 -17.43 8.45 0.68
CA LYS A 142 -16.14 9.11 0.85
C LYS A 142 -15.12 8.12 1.41
N TYR A 143 -13.94 8.04 0.76
CA TYR A 143 -12.85 7.21 1.24
C TYR A 143 -12.42 7.65 2.66
N PRO A 144 -12.41 6.75 3.65
CA PRO A 144 -12.31 7.15 5.07
C PRO A 144 -10.89 7.46 5.55
N TYR A 145 -9.86 7.05 4.80
CA TYR A 145 -8.47 7.20 5.20
C TYR A 145 -7.78 8.36 4.48
N LYS A 146 -6.66 8.83 5.05
CA LYS A 146 -5.90 9.99 4.51
C LYS A 146 -4.82 9.59 3.51
N GLN A 147 -4.60 8.31 3.27
CA GLN A 147 -3.65 7.80 2.29
C GLN A 147 -4.17 6.53 1.62
N TYR A 148 -3.67 6.24 0.41
CA TYR A 148 -3.85 4.99 -0.31
C TYR A 148 -2.58 4.65 -1.09
N SER A 149 -2.08 3.43 -0.95
CA SER A 149 -0.87 2.97 -1.62
C SER A 149 -1.19 1.96 -2.72
N VAL A 150 -0.71 2.23 -3.94
CA VAL A 150 -0.73 1.29 -5.07
C VAL A 150 0.70 0.79 -5.27
N ILE A 151 0.94 -0.48 -4.98
CA ILE A 151 2.29 -1.04 -4.94
C ILE A 151 2.43 -2.20 -5.92
N GLN A 152 3.50 -2.17 -6.71
CA GLN A 152 3.86 -3.31 -7.54
C GLN A 152 4.23 -4.51 -6.67
N GLY A 153 3.41 -5.54 -6.73
CA GLY A 153 3.67 -6.86 -6.13
C GLY A 153 4.09 -7.88 -7.20
N GLY A 154 4.22 -9.12 -6.78
CA GLY A 154 4.68 -10.22 -7.64
C GLY A 154 3.59 -11.15 -8.18
N ASP A 155 2.35 -11.03 -7.71
CA ASP A 155 1.31 -12.01 -8.02
C ASP A 155 -0.10 -11.40 -8.04
N GLY A 156 -0.65 -11.28 -9.24
CA GLY A 156 -2.05 -10.88 -9.48
C GLY A 156 -2.41 -9.49 -9.01
N GLY A 157 -3.46 -9.42 -8.23
CA GLY A 157 -3.94 -8.25 -7.50
C GLY A 157 -4.49 -8.70 -6.15
N MET A 158 -4.50 -7.80 -5.17
CA MET A 158 -5.13 -8.02 -3.87
C MET A 158 -5.35 -6.69 -3.16
N GLU A 159 -6.56 -6.50 -2.68
CA GLU A 159 -6.98 -5.37 -1.87
C GLU A 159 -6.59 -5.57 -0.39
N TYR A 160 -6.10 -4.50 0.22
CA TYR A 160 -5.84 -4.40 1.65
C TYR A 160 -6.27 -3.03 2.17
N ALA A 161 -6.46 -2.92 3.47
CA ALA A 161 -6.75 -1.62 4.06
C ALA A 161 -5.66 -0.59 3.72
N MET A 162 -6.04 0.52 3.10
CA MET A 162 -5.16 1.62 2.66
C MET A 162 -4.08 1.23 1.64
N CYS A 163 -4.13 0.02 1.07
CA CYS A 163 -3.06 -0.46 0.20
C CYS A 163 -3.56 -1.54 -0.75
N THR A 164 -3.11 -1.49 -2.00
CA THR A 164 -3.26 -2.61 -2.93
C THR A 164 -1.91 -3.06 -3.46
N LEU A 165 -1.79 -4.37 -3.64
CA LEU A 165 -0.64 -4.99 -4.31
C LEU A 165 -1.08 -5.51 -5.67
N ILE A 166 -0.43 -5.08 -6.75
CA ILE A 166 -0.77 -5.48 -8.11
C ILE A 166 0.47 -5.91 -8.90
N THR A 167 0.30 -6.85 -9.82
CA THR A 167 1.36 -7.18 -10.79
C THR A 167 1.60 -5.98 -11.71
N GLY A 168 2.81 -5.41 -11.66
CA GLY A 168 3.11 -4.14 -12.34
C GLY A 168 3.43 -4.23 -13.81
N GLU A 169 3.77 -5.42 -14.30
CA GLU A 169 4.20 -5.68 -15.69
C GLU A 169 2.99 -5.99 -16.59
N ARG A 170 1.99 -5.10 -16.55
CA ARG A 170 0.75 -5.21 -17.32
C ARG A 170 0.71 -4.18 -18.43
N LYS A 171 0.02 -4.50 -19.52
CA LYS A 171 -0.38 -3.50 -20.52
C LYS A 171 -1.29 -2.48 -19.83
N PHE A 172 -1.22 -1.22 -20.26
CA PHE A 172 -1.91 -0.11 -19.58
C PHE A 172 -3.40 -0.35 -19.29
N PRO A 173 -4.24 -0.84 -20.25
CA PRO A 173 -5.67 -1.10 -19.93
C PRO A 173 -5.85 -2.16 -18.84
N SER A 174 -5.01 -3.20 -18.83
CA SER A 174 -5.04 -4.25 -17.80
C SER A 174 -4.55 -3.72 -16.44
N LEU A 175 -3.56 -2.84 -16.43
CA LEU A 175 -3.05 -2.20 -15.21
C LEU A 175 -4.12 -1.32 -14.58
N VAL A 176 -4.80 -0.50 -15.38
CA VAL A 176 -5.95 0.30 -14.91
C VAL A 176 -7.05 -0.60 -14.37
N GLY A 177 -7.44 -1.63 -15.14
CA GLY A 177 -8.53 -2.53 -14.77
C GLY A 177 -8.28 -3.23 -13.43
N VAL A 178 -7.08 -3.77 -13.19
CA VAL A 178 -6.77 -4.41 -11.90
C VAL A 178 -6.72 -3.37 -10.78
N THR A 179 -6.14 -2.19 -11.00
CA THR A 179 -6.10 -1.15 -9.97
C THR A 179 -7.51 -0.71 -9.54
N VAL A 180 -8.42 -0.53 -10.50
CA VAL A 180 -9.83 -0.18 -10.21
C VAL A 180 -10.56 -1.31 -9.49
N HIS A 181 -10.25 -2.57 -9.83
CA HIS A 181 -10.83 -3.74 -9.17
C HIS A 181 -10.46 -3.82 -7.70
N GLU A 182 -9.20 -3.50 -7.35
CA GLU A 182 -8.65 -3.60 -6.01
C GLU A 182 -8.92 -2.34 -5.13
N MET A 183 -9.61 -1.32 -5.66
CA MET A 183 -9.95 -0.09 -4.93
C MET A 183 -11.33 -0.17 -4.27
#